data_4af7401d198ff9f6065872579a5c80d2
#
_entry.id   4af7401d198ff9f6065872579a5c80d2
#
_cell.length_a   1.000
_cell.length_b   1.000
_cell.length_c   1.000
_cell.angle_alpha   90.00
_cell.angle_beta   90.00
_cell.angle_gamma   90.00
#
_symmetry.space_group_name_H-M   'P 1'
#
loop_
_entity.id
_entity.type
_entity.pdbx_description
1 polymer ?
#
loop_
_entity_poly.entity_id
_entity_poly.type
_entity_poly.pdbx_seq_one_letter_code
_entity_poly.pdbx_strand_id
1 'polypeptide(L)'
;MRIPVKIKNEQIIETIKKNTEDFGYEFVLHSNTQPLYVPKDSFLVSTLMDIYKDLTGDKDAEPVAIGGGTYAKYANNTVAFGALLPEQEDRMHQRDEYLEISKIDKLLQIYVEAIYKLAK
;
A
#
# COMPACT_ATOMS: atom_id res chain seq x y z
N MET A 1 6.94 -5.55 14.02
CA MET A 1 7.83 -4.42 13.66
C MET A 1 7.57 -4.08 12.20
N ARG A 2 7.65 -2.79 11.82
CA ARG A 2 7.51 -2.32 10.42
C ARG A 2 8.89 -1.97 9.90
N ILE A 3 9.27 -2.56 8.76
CA ILE A 3 10.63 -2.48 8.23
C ILE A 3 10.61 -1.65 6.95
N PRO A 4 11.51 -0.66 6.80
CA PRO A 4 11.64 0.10 5.57
C PRO A 4 12.05 -0.79 4.39
N VAL A 5 11.57 -0.47 3.18
CA VAL A 5 11.79 -1.29 1.96
C VAL A 5 13.28 -1.49 1.63
N LYS A 6 14.13 -0.54 2.04
CA LYS A 6 15.58 -0.56 1.75
C LYS A 6 16.38 -1.45 2.70
N ILE A 7 15.76 -1.99 3.74
CA ILE A 7 16.44 -2.80 4.76
C ILE A 7 15.93 -4.23 4.67
N LYS A 8 16.86 -5.18 4.61
CA LYS A 8 16.52 -6.61 4.63
C LYS A 8 16.09 -7.04 6.03
N ASN A 9 15.04 -7.81 6.12
CA ASN A 9 14.52 -8.32 7.41
C ASN A 9 15.60 -9.09 8.19
N GLU A 10 16.44 -9.87 7.48
CA GLU A 10 17.49 -10.67 8.07
C GLU A 10 18.49 -9.82 8.87
N GLN A 11 18.86 -8.65 8.36
CA GLN A 11 19.77 -7.73 9.06
C GLN A 11 19.20 -7.24 10.39
N ILE A 12 17.88 -6.97 10.41
CA ILE A 12 17.20 -6.52 11.63
C ILE A 12 17.09 -7.68 12.63
N ILE A 13 16.72 -8.87 12.15
CA ILE A 13 16.60 -10.08 12.96
C ILE A 13 17.93 -10.39 13.63
N GLU A 14 19.02 -10.40 12.88
CA GLU A 14 20.36 -10.62 13.41
C GLU A 14 20.78 -9.57 14.43
N THR A 15 20.48 -8.29 14.15
CA THR A 15 20.78 -7.19 15.08
C THR A 15 19.99 -7.35 16.39
N ILE A 16 18.70 -7.71 16.32
CA ILE A 16 17.90 -7.92 17.53
C ILE A 16 18.46 -9.11 18.32
N LYS A 17 18.68 -10.25 17.66
CA LYS A 17 19.25 -11.44 18.31
C LYS A 17 20.52 -11.09 19.07
N LYS A 18 21.49 -10.49 18.39
CA LYS A 18 22.78 -10.11 18.98
C LYS A 18 22.61 -9.19 20.20
N ASN A 19 21.73 -8.21 20.12
CA ASN A 19 21.53 -7.26 21.20
C ASN A 19 20.68 -7.80 22.37
N THR A 20 20.01 -8.92 22.22
CA THR A 20 19.18 -9.54 23.28
C THR A 20 19.85 -10.73 23.94
N GLU A 21 20.89 -11.32 23.35
CA GLU A 21 21.61 -12.47 23.91
C GLU A 21 22.22 -12.16 25.28
N ASP A 22 22.84 -10.99 25.44
CA ASP A 22 23.48 -10.57 26.70
C ASP A 22 22.50 -10.35 27.84
N PHE A 23 21.21 -10.20 27.53
CA PHE A 23 20.15 -9.98 28.54
C PHE A 23 19.36 -11.24 28.87
N GLY A 24 19.75 -12.40 28.32
CA GLY A 24 19.06 -13.67 28.55
C GLY A 24 17.66 -13.77 27.96
N TYR A 25 17.33 -12.96 26.98
CA TYR A 25 16.04 -13.05 26.28
C TYR A 25 16.08 -14.10 25.18
N GLU A 26 15.01 -14.86 25.06
CA GLU A 26 14.78 -15.75 23.92
C GLU A 26 14.13 -14.98 22.77
N PHE A 27 14.74 -15.04 21.59
CA PHE A 27 14.18 -14.46 20.38
C PHE A 27 13.33 -15.47 19.63
N VAL A 28 12.02 -15.25 19.58
CA VAL A 28 11.06 -16.08 18.83
C VAL A 28 10.53 -15.29 17.63
N LEU A 29 10.78 -15.80 16.41
CA LEU A 29 10.30 -15.21 15.18
C LEU A 29 8.93 -15.78 14.80
N HIS A 30 7.86 -15.05 15.03
CA HIS A 30 6.50 -15.47 14.68
C HIS A 30 6.18 -15.31 13.18
N SER A 31 6.74 -14.30 12.52
CA SER A 31 6.54 -14.08 11.09
C SER A 31 7.70 -13.28 10.49
N ASN A 32 8.00 -13.53 9.23
CA ASN A 32 9.00 -12.80 8.46
C ASN A 32 8.41 -12.42 7.10
N THR A 33 7.60 -11.36 7.08
CA THR A 33 6.99 -10.84 5.85
C THR A 33 7.80 -9.65 5.35
N GLN A 34 8.28 -9.71 4.11
CA GLN A 34 8.96 -8.59 3.47
C GLN A 34 8.00 -7.43 3.21
N PRO A 35 8.50 -6.18 3.22
CA PRO A 35 7.69 -5.04 2.80
C PRO A 35 7.23 -5.20 1.35
N LEU A 36 5.97 -4.86 1.09
CA LEU A 36 5.47 -4.77 -0.28
C LEU A 36 6.02 -3.48 -0.91
N TYR A 37 6.65 -3.62 -2.06
CA TYR A 37 7.11 -2.50 -2.85
C TYR A 37 7.00 -2.78 -4.34
N VAL A 38 6.31 -1.90 -5.05
CA VAL A 38 6.28 -1.88 -6.51
C VAL A 38 6.79 -0.51 -6.95
N PRO A 39 7.79 -0.43 -7.86
CA PRO A 39 8.34 0.84 -8.31
C PRO A 39 7.26 1.74 -8.92
N LYS A 40 7.35 3.05 -8.65
CA LYS A 40 6.36 4.02 -9.14
C LYS A 40 6.37 4.18 -10.66
N ASP A 41 7.48 3.86 -11.31
CA ASP A 41 7.67 3.85 -12.76
C ASP A 41 7.30 2.49 -13.41
N SER A 42 6.85 1.52 -12.63
CA SER A 42 6.33 0.27 -13.18
C SER A 42 5.07 0.51 -14.00
N PHE A 43 4.85 -0.33 -15.02
CA PHE A 43 3.62 -0.27 -15.83
C PHE A 43 2.34 -0.27 -14.99
N LEU A 44 2.29 -1.11 -13.95
CA LEU A 44 1.14 -1.17 -13.04
C LEU A 44 0.89 0.16 -12.35
N VAL A 45 1.90 0.71 -11.66
CA VAL A 45 1.72 1.92 -10.85
C VAL A 45 1.50 3.15 -11.73
N SER A 46 2.29 3.31 -12.81
CA SER A 46 2.12 4.44 -13.73
C SER A 46 0.73 4.44 -14.38
N THR A 47 0.25 3.28 -14.86
CA THR A 47 -1.09 3.18 -15.44
C THR A 47 -2.19 3.56 -14.44
N LEU A 48 -2.11 3.08 -13.20
CA LEU A 48 -3.09 3.41 -12.17
C LEU A 48 -3.06 4.90 -11.79
N MET A 49 -1.87 5.49 -11.73
CA MET A 49 -1.72 6.93 -11.44
C MET A 49 -2.23 7.80 -12.57
N ASP A 50 -1.99 7.43 -13.83
CA ASP A 50 -2.51 8.15 -14.99
C ASP A 50 -4.05 8.16 -14.98
N ILE A 51 -4.67 6.99 -14.73
CA ILE A 51 -6.13 6.87 -14.62
C ILE A 51 -6.66 7.75 -13.49
N TYR A 52 -6.04 7.69 -12.33
CA TYR A 52 -6.47 8.49 -11.18
C TYR A 52 -6.39 9.99 -11.48
N LYS A 53 -5.25 10.47 -11.98
CA LYS A 53 -5.03 11.88 -12.34
C LYS A 53 -6.02 12.37 -13.41
N ASP A 54 -6.28 11.54 -14.43
CA ASP A 54 -7.18 11.90 -15.52
C ASP A 54 -8.65 11.99 -15.06
N LEU A 55 -9.08 11.04 -14.25
CA LEU A 55 -10.46 10.98 -13.82
C LEU A 55 -10.78 11.89 -12.63
N THR A 56 -9.82 12.18 -11.77
CA THR A 56 -10.02 13.06 -10.61
C THR A 56 -9.66 14.51 -10.88
N GLY A 57 -8.79 14.77 -11.87
CA GLY A 57 -8.22 16.10 -12.12
C GLY A 57 -7.05 16.45 -11.20
N ASP A 58 -6.71 15.60 -10.22
CA ASP A 58 -5.58 15.81 -9.30
C ASP A 58 -4.26 15.46 -10.01
N LYS A 59 -3.68 16.43 -10.69
CA LYS A 59 -2.44 16.26 -11.47
C LYS A 59 -1.20 16.06 -10.58
N ASP A 60 -1.28 16.46 -9.33
CA ASP A 60 -0.16 16.39 -8.38
C ASP A 60 -0.18 15.11 -7.53
N ALA A 61 -1.20 14.28 -7.69
CA ALA A 61 -1.30 13.01 -6.98
C ALA A 61 -0.07 12.13 -7.20
N GLU A 62 0.43 11.55 -6.12
CA GLU A 62 1.58 10.64 -6.13
C GLU A 62 1.25 9.34 -5.38
N PRO A 63 1.90 8.20 -5.74
CA PRO A 63 1.75 6.97 -4.97
C PRO A 63 2.22 7.18 -3.54
N VAL A 64 1.45 6.72 -2.58
CA VAL A 64 1.78 6.85 -1.16
C VAL A 64 2.27 5.53 -0.55
N ALA A 65 3.20 5.64 0.38
CA ALA A 65 3.62 4.51 1.20
C ALA A 65 2.86 4.53 2.53
N ILE A 66 2.21 3.44 2.85
CA ILE A 66 1.47 3.29 4.12
C ILE A 66 2.19 2.34 5.06
N GLY A 67 2.09 2.60 6.35
CA GLY A 67 2.65 1.72 7.37
C GLY A 67 1.78 0.49 7.68
N GLY A 68 0.60 0.40 7.10
CA GLY A 68 -0.32 -0.73 7.25
C GLY A 68 -0.02 -1.89 6.30
N GLY A 69 -0.62 -3.04 6.55
CA GLY A 69 -0.62 -4.16 5.61
C GLY A 69 -1.95 -4.25 4.87
N THR A 70 -1.90 -4.63 3.60
CA THR A 70 -3.08 -4.93 2.79
C THR A 70 -3.00 -6.35 2.25
N TYR A 71 -4.06 -6.84 1.66
CA TYR A 71 -4.05 -8.13 0.96
C TYR A 71 -3.08 -8.17 -0.23
N ALA A 72 -2.67 -7.03 -0.76
CA ALA A 72 -1.66 -6.92 -1.82
C ALA A 72 -0.34 -7.65 -1.49
N LYS A 73 0.00 -7.79 -0.21
CA LYS A 73 1.22 -8.50 0.24
C LYS A 73 1.24 -10.02 -0.05
N TYR A 74 0.09 -10.60 -0.43
CA TYR A 74 -0.01 -12.04 -0.70
C TYR A 74 0.14 -12.40 -2.17
N ALA A 75 0.30 -11.41 -3.05
CA ALA A 75 0.52 -11.65 -4.48
C ALA A 75 1.71 -10.82 -4.99
N ASN A 76 2.42 -11.35 -5.97
CA ASN A 76 3.51 -10.64 -6.62
C ASN A 76 2.97 -9.52 -7.51
N ASN A 77 3.75 -8.44 -7.66
CA ASN A 77 3.42 -7.31 -8.52
C ASN A 77 2.00 -6.76 -8.28
N THR A 78 1.64 -6.57 -7.03
CA THR A 78 0.32 -6.13 -6.60
C THR A 78 0.44 -4.88 -5.74
N VAL A 79 -0.48 -3.95 -5.91
CA VAL A 79 -0.58 -2.73 -5.10
C VAL A 79 -2.00 -2.58 -4.56
N ALA A 80 -2.15 -1.87 -3.44
CA ALA A 80 -3.45 -1.36 -3.06
C ALA A 80 -3.75 -0.14 -3.91
N PHE A 81 -4.91 -0.11 -4.54
CA PHE A 81 -5.39 1.01 -5.32
C PHE A 81 -6.73 1.46 -4.74
N GLY A 82 -6.73 2.64 -4.20
CA GLY A 82 -7.75 2.97 -3.31
C GLY A 82 -8.74 3.93 -3.55
N ALA A 83 -9.71 4.04 -2.75
CA ALA A 83 -11.03 4.58 -2.84
C ALA A 83 -11.16 6.01 -2.29
N LEU A 84 -10.07 6.66 -1.90
CA LEU A 84 -10.11 8.05 -1.43
C LEU A 84 -9.93 8.98 -2.62
N LEU A 85 -10.92 9.85 -2.85
CA LEU A 85 -10.88 10.87 -3.89
C LEU A 85 -10.38 12.20 -3.31
N PRO A 86 -9.87 13.12 -4.15
CA PRO A 86 -9.55 14.47 -3.69
C PRO A 86 -10.73 15.09 -2.92
N GLU A 87 -10.43 15.91 -1.93
CA GLU A 87 -11.41 16.59 -1.06
C GLU A 87 -12.19 15.70 -0.09
N GLN A 88 -11.97 14.36 -0.12
CA GLN A 88 -12.55 13.48 0.88
C GLN A 88 -11.68 13.42 2.14
N GLU A 89 -12.33 13.42 3.28
CA GLU A 89 -11.67 13.18 4.55
C GLU A 89 -11.30 11.70 4.66
N ASP A 90 -10.05 11.41 5.02
CA ASP A 90 -9.63 10.05 5.34
C ASP A 90 -10.20 9.62 6.71
N ARG A 91 -11.18 8.75 6.65
CA ARG A 91 -11.83 8.16 7.84
C ARG A 91 -11.59 6.66 7.99
N MET A 92 -10.63 6.11 7.27
CA MET A 92 -10.29 4.70 7.38
C MET A 92 -9.91 4.33 8.82
N HIS A 93 -10.53 3.27 9.32
CA HIS A 93 -10.33 2.76 10.69
C HIS A 93 -10.74 3.72 11.81
N GLN A 94 -11.54 4.73 11.50
CA GLN A 94 -12.06 5.67 12.49
C GLN A 94 -13.50 5.32 12.87
N ARG A 95 -13.96 5.91 13.98
CA ARG A 95 -15.36 5.83 14.35
C ARG A 95 -16.21 6.48 13.25
N ASP A 96 -17.34 5.85 12.96
CA ASP A 96 -18.31 6.30 11.92
C ASP A 96 -17.66 6.41 10.52
N GLU A 97 -16.78 5.45 10.18
CA GLU A 97 -16.27 5.31 8.81
C GLU A 97 -17.41 5.16 7.82
N TYR A 98 -17.36 5.91 6.72
CA TYR A 98 -18.40 5.91 5.69
C TYR A 98 -17.83 6.06 4.28
N LEU A 99 -18.63 5.68 3.30
CA LEU A 99 -18.41 5.97 1.89
C LEU A 99 -19.53 6.87 1.38
N GLU A 100 -19.18 8.00 0.77
CA GLU A 100 -20.15 8.90 0.17
C GLU A 100 -20.80 8.27 -1.07
N ILE A 101 -22.13 8.13 -1.06
CA ILE A 101 -22.88 7.56 -2.19
C ILE A 101 -22.64 8.36 -3.48
N SER A 102 -22.55 9.69 -3.39
CA SER A 102 -22.28 10.58 -4.52
C SER A 102 -20.95 10.35 -5.22
N LYS A 103 -20.01 9.63 -4.58
CA LYS A 103 -18.67 9.33 -5.11
C LYS A 103 -18.59 7.94 -5.75
N ILE A 104 -19.62 7.10 -5.58
CA ILE A 104 -19.59 5.71 -6.06
C ILE A 104 -19.39 5.64 -7.58
N ASP A 105 -20.10 6.45 -8.34
CA ASP A 105 -20.00 6.46 -9.81
C ASP A 105 -18.57 6.79 -10.27
N LYS A 106 -17.93 7.75 -9.60
CA LYS A 106 -16.53 8.11 -9.90
C LYS A 106 -15.57 6.97 -9.57
N LEU A 107 -15.75 6.30 -8.45
CA LEU A 107 -14.96 5.13 -8.06
C LEU A 107 -15.15 3.99 -9.06
N LEU A 108 -16.37 3.71 -9.49
CA LEU A 108 -16.64 2.70 -10.52
C LEU A 108 -15.93 3.03 -11.84
N GLN A 109 -15.97 4.29 -12.30
CA GLN A 109 -15.23 4.71 -13.49
C GLN A 109 -13.74 4.42 -13.37
N ILE A 110 -13.12 4.77 -12.25
CA ILE A 110 -11.70 4.54 -11.99
C ILE A 110 -11.37 3.04 -12.05
N TYR A 111 -12.16 2.20 -11.39
CA TYR A 111 -11.90 0.75 -11.38
C TYR A 111 -12.16 0.08 -12.72
N VAL A 112 -13.21 0.47 -13.43
CA VAL A 112 -13.49 -0.07 -14.79
C VAL A 112 -12.35 0.28 -15.74
N GLU A 113 -11.87 1.52 -15.72
CA GLU A 113 -10.76 1.95 -16.57
C GLU A 113 -9.45 1.24 -16.19
N ALA A 114 -9.22 1.04 -14.88
CA ALA A 114 -8.06 0.29 -14.41
C ALA A 114 -8.07 -1.15 -14.90
N ILE A 115 -9.20 -1.85 -14.76
CA ILE A 115 -9.36 -3.22 -15.26
C ILE A 115 -9.16 -3.27 -16.78
N TYR A 116 -9.78 -2.36 -17.52
CA TYR A 116 -9.68 -2.32 -18.97
C TYR A 116 -8.25 -2.09 -19.48
N LYS A 117 -7.50 -1.16 -18.86
CA LYS A 117 -6.12 -0.86 -19.26
C LYS A 117 -5.11 -1.93 -18.85
N LEU A 118 -5.33 -2.57 -17.71
CA LEU A 118 -4.41 -3.58 -17.17
C LEU A 118 -4.67 -5.00 -17.70
N ALA A 119 -5.85 -5.29 -18.24
CA ALA A 119 -6.20 -6.61 -18.77
C ALA A 119 -5.82 -6.83 -20.25
N LYS A 120 -5.10 -5.90 -20.86
CA LYS A 120 -4.66 -5.98 -22.27
C LYS A 120 -3.34 -6.71 -22.44
#